data_000017ae714091eec0bf8d033efd313a
#
_entry.id   000017ae714091eec0bf8d033efd313a
#
_cell.length_a   1.000
_cell.length_b   1.000
_cell.length_c   1.000
_cell.angle_alpha   90.00
_cell.angle_beta   90.00
_cell.angle_gamma   90.00
#
_symmetry.space_group_name_H-M   'P 1'
#
loop_
_entity.id
_entity.type
_entity.pdbx_description
1 polymer ?
#
loop_
_entity_poly.entity_id
_entity_poly.type
_entity_poly.pdbx_seq_one_letter_code
_entity_poly.pdbx_strand_id
1 'polypeptide(L)'
;MDLRSFFPLSLRLLLVRIRWFWKHYRSIRYDSELFNNVHGPLTYNTDGLATSNNADFMREERFARAYKAAAATNPWPGFTLQWRIHVVCWCAEQASLLPGDFVECGVNTGAYARSIVEYLPFNSLGKKFYLLDTFQGLDPRFISDAERTRGIDNYKYRDSYAEVVQTFRDFDVRIIRGPVPDTLSQCDTGQICYLSIDMNNVLPEIAALEYFWEKVVDGGFILLDDYGFPQHELQKAAFDRFAEARGQSILCLPTGQGIIRKARTPLYHETNTGR
;
A
#
# COMPACT_ATOMS: atom_id res chain seq x y z
N MET A 1 -35.29 2.71 -39.41
CA MET A 1 -35.44 3.93 -38.59
C MET A 1 -34.85 3.62 -37.21
N ASP A 2 -33.69 4.15 -36.89
CA ASP A 2 -32.95 3.81 -35.67
C ASP A 2 -33.54 4.59 -34.48
N LEU A 3 -34.34 3.92 -33.64
CA LEU A 3 -34.96 4.49 -32.44
C LEU A 3 -33.97 5.08 -31.44
N ARG A 4 -32.66 4.84 -31.65
CA ARG A 4 -31.57 5.35 -30.78
C ARG A 4 -31.34 6.84 -30.94
N SER A 5 -31.77 7.45 -32.06
CA SER A 5 -31.56 8.87 -32.33
C SER A 5 -32.47 9.81 -31.52
N PHE A 6 -33.53 9.31 -30.90
CA PHE A 6 -34.52 10.14 -30.20
C PHE A 6 -34.19 10.47 -28.73
N PHE A 7 -33.17 9.84 -28.14
CA PHE A 7 -32.84 10.09 -26.73
C PHE A 7 -31.60 10.96 -26.55
N PRO A 8 -31.60 11.89 -25.59
CA PRO A 8 -30.40 12.64 -25.23
C PRO A 8 -29.25 11.74 -24.87
N LEU A 9 -28.01 12.16 -25.15
CA LEU A 9 -26.80 11.36 -24.89
C LEU A 9 -26.72 10.86 -23.44
N SER A 10 -27.13 11.68 -22.48
CA SER A 10 -27.19 11.33 -21.05
C SER A 10 -28.12 10.16 -20.77
N LEU A 11 -29.27 10.11 -21.42
CA LEU A 11 -30.25 9.02 -21.23
C LEU A 11 -29.77 7.73 -21.90
N ARG A 12 -29.07 7.83 -23.04
CA ARG A 12 -28.44 6.66 -23.71
C ARG A 12 -27.35 6.05 -22.84
N LEU A 13 -26.49 6.88 -22.23
CA LEU A 13 -25.45 6.41 -21.31
C LEU A 13 -26.06 5.78 -20.07
N LEU A 14 -27.13 6.33 -19.53
CA LEU A 14 -27.86 5.75 -18.40
C LEU A 14 -28.44 4.37 -18.75
N LEU A 15 -29.09 4.23 -19.91
CA LEU A 15 -29.65 2.96 -20.37
C LEU A 15 -28.58 1.90 -20.64
N VAL A 16 -27.43 2.31 -21.18
CA VAL A 16 -26.27 1.41 -21.35
C VAL A 16 -25.75 0.94 -20.00
N ARG A 17 -25.61 1.85 -19.02
CA ARG A 17 -25.19 1.51 -17.63
C ARG A 17 -26.18 0.57 -16.96
N ILE A 18 -27.49 0.83 -17.06
CA ILE A 18 -28.53 -0.02 -16.49
C ILE A 18 -28.50 -1.41 -17.15
N ARG A 19 -28.35 -1.48 -18.47
CA ARG A 19 -28.29 -2.75 -19.21
C ARG A 19 -27.03 -3.55 -18.87
N TRP A 20 -25.88 -2.86 -18.73
CA TRP A 20 -24.64 -3.43 -18.26
C TRP A 20 -24.78 -3.97 -16.83
N PHE A 21 -25.34 -3.16 -15.91
CA PHE A 21 -25.60 -3.54 -14.52
C PHE A 21 -26.47 -4.82 -14.44
N TRP A 22 -27.59 -4.87 -15.16
CA TRP A 22 -28.47 -6.06 -15.14
C TRP A 22 -27.83 -7.30 -15.74
N LYS A 23 -27.01 -7.13 -16.79
CA LYS A 23 -26.27 -8.25 -17.39
C LYS A 23 -25.25 -8.84 -16.41
N HIS A 24 -24.50 -7.96 -15.70
CA HIS A 24 -23.48 -8.38 -14.75
C HIS A 24 -24.05 -8.73 -13.38
N TYR A 25 -25.16 -8.14 -12.96
CA TYR A 25 -25.84 -8.48 -11.71
C TYR A 25 -26.28 -9.96 -11.67
N ARG A 26 -26.80 -10.50 -12.74
CA ARG A 26 -27.13 -11.92 -12.83
C ARG A 26 -25.90 -12.81 -12.75
N SER A 27 -24.81 -12.43 -13.41
CA SER A 27 -23.52 -13.13 -13.34
C SER A 27 -22.94 -13.07 -11.93
N ILE A 28 -22.87 -11.87 -11.35
CA ILE A 28 -22.34 -11.67 -9.99
C ILE A 28 -23.16 -12.44 -8.96
N ARG A 29 -24.49 -12.45 -9.08
CA ARG A 29 -25.37 -13.19 -8.17
C ARG A 29 -25.18 -14.70 -8.32
N TYR A 30 -25.09 -15.20 -9.55
CA TYR A 30 -24.83 -16.61 -9.82
C TYR A 30 -23.47 -17.04 -9.29
N ASP A 31 -22.43 -16.25 -9.55
CA ASP A 31 -21.08 -16.53 -9.09
C ASP A 31 -20.97 -16.48 -7.56
N SER A 32 -21.67 -15.55 -6.91
CA SER A 32 -21.70 -15.46 -5.45
C SER A 32 -22.48 -16.60 -4.80
N GLU A 33 -23.61 -17.03 -5.38
CA GLU A 33 -24.37 -18.18 -4.91
C GLU A 33 -23.57 -19.48 -5.08
N LEU A 34 -22.91 -19.66 -6.23
CA LEU A 34 -22.04 -20.80 -6.48
C LEU A 34 -20.87 -20.81 -5.51
N PHE A 35 -20.20 -19.65 -5.31
CA PHE A 35 -19.10 -19.54 -4.38
C PHE A 35 -19.53 -19.89 -2.94
N ASN A 36 -20.67 -19.35 -2.48
CA ASN A 36 -21.20 -19.65 -1.15
C ASN A 36 -21.58 -21.13 -0.98
N ASN A 37 -22.07 -21.79 -2.02
CA ASN A 37 -22.41 -23.20 -1.98
C ASN A 37 -21.18 -24.11 -1.92
N VAL A 38 -20.05 -23.69 -2.51
CA VAL A 38 -18.81 -24.47 -2.55
C VAL A 38 -17.89 -24.17 -1.37
N HIS A 39 -17.77 -22.89 -0.99
CA HIS A 39 -16.77 -22.41 -0.02
C HIS A 39 -17.38 -21.89 1.29
N GLY A 40 -18.71 -21.74 1.36
CA GLY A 40 -19.41 -21.11 2.49
C GLY A 40 -19.51 -19.59 2.38
N PRO A 41 -20.13 -18.93 3.37
CA PRO A 41 -20.32 -17.49 3.37
C PRO A 41 -18.98 -16.77 3.45
N LEU A 42 -18.88 -15.60 2.77
CA LEU A 42 -17.69 -14.76 2.83
C LEU A 42 -17.47 -14.24 4.25
N THR A 43 -16.24 -14.39 4.73
CA THR A 43 -15.74 -13.80 6.00
C THR A 43 -15.22 -12.39 5.79
N TYR A 44 -14.79 -12.08 4.55
CA TYR A 44 -14.29 -10.77 4.12
C TYR A 44 -14.63 -10.54 2.65
N ASN A 45 -15.10 -9.33 2.33
CA ASN A 45 -15.42 -8.92 0.95
C ASN A 45 -15.28 -7.41 0.79
N THR A 46 -14.03 -6.95 0.74
CA THR A 46 -13.70 -5.54 0.54
C THR A 46 -12.25 -5.40 0.08
N ASP A 47 -11.81 -4.22 -0.32
CA ASP A 47 -10.43 -3.92 -0.71
C ASP A 47 -9.88 -4.88 -1.80
N GLY A 48 -10.69 -5.20 -2.80
CA GLY A 48 -10.30 -6.11 -3.89
C GLY A 48 -10.16 -7.58 -3.49
N LEU A 49 -10.40 -7.95 -2.22
CA LEU A 49 -10.31 -9.31 -1.71
C LEU A 49 -11.67 -9.84 -1.27
N ALA A 50 -12.06 -10.99 -1.81
CA ALA A 50 -13.19 -11.78 -1.34
C ALA A 50 -12.70 -13.16 -0.90
N THR A 51 -13.02 -13.56 0.34
CA THR A 51 -12.59 -14.86 0.89
C THR A 51 -13.57 -15.40 1.91
N SER A 52 -13.70 -16.72 1.99
CA SER A 52 -14.38 -17.44 3.08
C SER A 52 -13.40 -17.99 4.13
N ASN A 53 -12.11 -17.75 3.95
CA ASN A 53 -11.10 -18.18 4.91
C ASN A 53 -11.26 -17.46 6.26
N ASN A 54 -10.72 -18.06 7.31
CA ASN A 54 -10.78 -17.47 8.63
C ASN A 54 -10.10 -16.09 8.68
N ALA A 55 -10.80 -15.13 9.28
CA ALA A 55 -10.34 -13.76 9.49
C ALA A 55 -10.46 -13.35 10.97
N ASP A 56 -10.26 -14.29 11.89
CA ASP A 56 -10.43 -14.10 13.34
C ASP A 56 -9.51 -13.04 13.93
N PHE A 57 -8.34 -12.80 13.30
CA PHE A 57 -7.43 -11.73 13.72
C PHE A 57 -8.13 -10.36 13.82
N MET A 58 -9.20 -10.12 13.06
CA MET A 58 -9.97 -8.86 13.12
C MET A 58 -10.62 -8.65 14.50
N ARG A 59 -10.85 -9.72 15.26
CA ARG A 59 -11.45 -9.69 16.59
C ARG A 59 -10.41 -9.71 17.72
N GLU A 60 -9.15 -9.96 17.39
CA GLU A 60 -8.08 -9.88 18.38
C GLU A 60 -7.96 -8.45 18.92
N GLU A 61 -7.96 -8.30 20.23
CA GLU A 61 -8.00 -6.98 20.89
C GLU A 61 -6.89 -6.04 20.41
N ARG A 62 -5.68 -6.56 20.30
CA ARG A 62 -4.50 -5.80 19.86
C ARG A 62 -4.68 -5.28 18.45
N PHE A 63 -5.13 -6.14 17.52
CA PHE A 63 -5.39 -5.75 16.14
C PHE A 63 -6.57 -4.80 16.03
N ALA A 64 -7.69 -5.11 16.69
CA ALA A 64 -8.90 -4.28 16.64
C ALA A 64 -8.63 -2.84 17.13
N ARG A 65 -7.81 -2.69 18.18
CA ARG A 65 -7.37 -1.39 18.71
C ARG A 65 -6.51 -0.65 17.67
N ALA A 66 -5.50 -1.31 17.08
CA ALA A 66 -4.63 -0.75 16.05
C ALA A 66 -5.41 -0.32 14.80
N TYR A 67 -6.32 -1.16 14.33
CA TYR A 67 -7.18 -0.84 13.19
C TYR A 67 -8.12 0.35 13.47
N LYS A 68 -8.71 0.41 14.66
CA LYS A 68 -9.53 1.54 15.10
C LYS A 68 -8.73 2.84 15.10
N ALA A 69 -7.48 2.80 15.57
CA ALA A 69 -6.60 3.96 15.58
C ALA A 69 -6.23 4.41 14.16
N ALA A 70 -5.96 3.47 13.24
CA ALA A 70 -5.74 3.75 11.83
C ALA A 70 -6.98 4.39 11.18
N ALA A 71 -8.15 3.82 11.37
CA ALA A 71 -9.42 4.36 10.83
C ALA A 71 -9.73 5.76 11.36
N ALA A 72 -9.34 6.07 12.60
CA ALA A 72 -9.54 7.38 13.23
C ALA A 72 -8.73 8.50 12.56
N THR A 73 -7.69 8.20 11.78
CA THR A 73 -6.97 9.19 10.96
C THR A 73 -7.78 9.67 9.76
N ASN A 74 -8.91 9.01 9.47
CA ASN A 74 -9.87 9.36 8.42
C ASN A 74 -9.22 9.49 7.04
N PRO A 75 -8.56 8.43 6.51
CA PRO A 75 -7.88 8.49 5.22
C PRO A 75 -8.86 8.74 4.06
N TRP A 76 -10.01 8.07 4.07
CA TRP A 76 -11.15 8.29 3.17
C TRP A 76 -12.44 7.70 3.75
N PRO A 77 -13.63 8.15 3.26
CA PRO A 77 -14.91 7.58 3.69
C PRO A 77 -15.00 6.08 3.37
N GLY A 78 -15.38 5.28 4.35
CA GLY A 78 -15.53 3.83 4.17
C GLY A 78 -14.20 3.05 4.17
N PHE A 79 -13.21 3.54 4.90
CA PHE A 79 -11.94 2.85 5.08
C PHE A 79 -12.12 1.41 5.58
N THR A 80 -11.66 0.43 4.78
CA THR A 80 -11.87 -1.01 5.02
C THR A 80 -10.66 -1.82 4.58
N LEU A 81 -9.48 -1.56 5.17
CA LEU A 81 -8.20 -2.18 4.83
C LEU A 81 -7.72 -3.18 5.88
N GLN A 82 -8.61 -4.00 6.48
CA GLN A 82 -8.22 -4.87 7.59
C GLN A 82 -7.07 -5.82 7.21
N TRP A 83 -7.15 -6.48 6.06
CA TRP A 83 -6.09 -7.40 5.64
C TRP A 83 -4.78 -6.68 5.33
N ARG A 84 -4.80 -5.50 4.71
CA ARG A 84 -3.57 -4.72 4.49
C ARG A 84 -2.96 -4.26 5.82
N ILE A 85 -3.77 -3.73 6.74
CA ILE A 85 -3.30 -3.34 8.09
C ILE A 85 -2.75 -4.55 8.85
N HIS A 86 -3.34 -5.73 8.69
CA HIS A 86 -2.81 -6.96 9.31
C HIS A 86 -1.41 -7.29 8.79
N VAL A 87 -1.19 -7.21 7.48
CA VAL A 87 0.12 -7.38 6.84
C VAL A 87 1.12 -6.35 7.36
N VAL A 88 0.74 -5.06 7.38
CA VAL A 88 1.55 -3.95 7.90
C VAL A 88 1.97 -4.21 9.34
N CYS A 89 1.02 -4.55 10.23
CA CYS A 89 1.29 -4.82 11.64
C CYS A 89 2.20 -6.04 11.83
N TRP A 90 1.97 -7.12 11.05
CA TRP A 90 2.81 -8.30 11.11
C TRP A 90 4.25 -8.02 10.65
N CYS A 91 4.42 -7.36 9.50
CA CYS A 91 5.76 -6.97 9.03
C CYS A 91 6.48 -6.07 10.03
N ALA A 92 5.78 -5.09 10.59
CA ALA A 92 6.31 -4.18 11.61
C ALA A 92 6.73 -4.92 12.89
N GLU A 93 5.95 -5.89 13.35
CA GLU A 93 6.27 -6.72 14.51
C GLU A 93 7.55 -7.54 14.27
N GLN A 94 7.65 -8.23 13.14
CA GLN A 94 8.85 -8.98 12.79
C GLN A 94 10.07 -8.06 12.66
N ALA A 95 9.92 -6.91 12.01
CA ALA A 95 10.96 -5.91 11.85
C ALA A 95 11.42 -5.31 13.20
N SER A 96 10.51 -5.17 14.17
CA SER A 96 10.84 -4.58 15.47
C SER A 96 11.93 -5.34 16.24
N LEU A 97 12.11 -6.62 15.92
CA LEU A 97 13.13 -7.49 16.51
C LEU A 97 14.53 -7.29 15.91
N LEU A 98 14.64 -6.55 14.80
CA LEU A 98 15.88 -6.27 14.10
C LEU A 98 16.45 -4.90 14.53
N PRO A 99 17.76 -4.64 14.38
CA PRO A 99 18.30 -3.29 14.56
C PRO A 99 17.78 -2.33 13.50
N GLY A 100 17.71 -1.03 13.84
CA GLY A 100 17.32 0.03 12.91
C GLY A 100 15.93 0.58 13.17
N ASP A 101 15.62 1.63 12.41
CA ASP A 101 14.42 2.44 12.53
C ASP A 101 13.34 2.03 11.53
N PHE A 102 12.19 2.69 11.62
CA PHE A 102 11.06 2.55 10.71
C PHE A 102 11.00 3.74 9.76
N VAL A 103 10.66 3.49 8.51
CA VAL A 103 10.48 4.54 7.48
C VAL A 103 9.20 4.25 6.69
N GLU A 104 8.39 5.29 6.47
CA GLU A 104 7.22 5.26 5.57
C GLU A 104 7.33 6.42 4.59
N CYS A 105 7.31 6.11 3.30
CA CYS A 105 7.27 7.05 2.20
C CYS A 105 5.91 6.98 1.52
N GLY A 106 5.13 8.08 1.61
CA GLY A 106 3.71 8.09 1.28
C GLY A 106 2.88 7.76 2.52
N VAL A 107 2.47 8.80 3.24
CA VAL A 107 1.88 8.68 4.59
C VAL A 107 0.39 9.02 4.57
N ASN A 108 -0.02 9.92 3.67
CA ASN A 108 -1.37 10.48 3.58
C ASN A 108 -1.83 11.02 4.95
N THR A 109 -2.79 10.38 5.61
CA THR A 109 -3.27 10.75 6.96
C THR A 109 -2.57 9.98 8.08
N GLY A 110 -1.66 9.08 7.75
CA GLY A 110 -0.88 8.28 8.70
C GLY A 110 -1.53 6.97 9.14
N ALA A 111 -2.44 6.40 8.37
CA ALA A 111 -3.18 5.21 8.79
C ALA A 111 -2.28 4.01 9.08
N TYR A 112 -1.29 3.72 8.23
CA TYR A 112 -0.35 2.62 8.44
C TYR A 112 0.55 2.87 9.63
N ALA A 113 1.25 4.00 9.66
CA ALA A 113 2.10 4.36 10.79
C ALA A 113 1.31 4.35 12.12
N ARG A 114 0.07 4.89 12.12
CA ARG A 114 -0.77 4.91 13.31
C ARG A 114 -1.17 3.52 13.79
N SER A 115 -1.44 2.60 12.86
CA SER A 115 -1.69 1.20 13.22
C SER A 115 -0.46 0.55 13.86
N ILE A 116 0.73 0.81 13.33
CA ILE A 116 1.99 0.24 13.83
C ILE A 116 2.29 0.73 15.24
N VAL A 117 2.25 2.04 15.50
CA VAL A 117 2.59 2.59 16.82
C VAL A 117 1.56 2.24 17.90
N GLU A 118 0.34 1.88 17.50
CA GLU A 118 -0.70 1.35 18.41
C GLU A 118 -0.58 -0.17 18.61
N TYR A 119 -0.17 -0.88 17.57
CA TYR A 119 -0.01 -2.33 17.62
C TYR A 119 1.22 -2.75 18.42
N LEU A 120 2.32 -2.00 18.30
CA LEU A 120 3.56 -2.22 19.01
C LEU A 120 3.66 -1.30 20.24
N PRO A 121 4.39 -1.67 21.29
CA PRO A 121 4.77 -0.76 22.37
C PRO A 121 5.87 0.21 21.86
N PHE A 122 5.56 0.99 20.81
CA PHE A 122 6.54 1.64 19.94
C PHE A 122 7.53 2.54 20.72
N ASN A 123 7.03 3.37 21.63
CA ASN A 123 7.87 4.25 22.43
C ASN A 123 8.86 3.50 23.35
N SER A 124 8.64 2.21 23.59
CA SER A 124 9.52 1.37 24.40
C SER A 124 10.55 0.61 23.57
N LEU A 125 10.50 0.69 22.24
CA LEU A 125 11.41 -0.04 21.35
C LEU A 125 12.78 0.64 21.20
N GLY A 126 12.90 1.91 21.60
CA GLY A 126 14.13 2.71 21.35
C GLY A 126 14.41 2.95 19.86
N LYS A 127 13.36 2.95 19.04
CA LYS A 127 13.40 3.15 17.59
C LYS A 127 12.63 4.41 17.21
N LYS A 128 13.01 5.04 16.09
CA LYS A 128 12.29 6.15 15.49
C LYS A 128 11.46 5.69 14.30
N PHE A 129 10.38 6.42 14.03
CA PHE A 129 9.60 6.25 12.82
C PHE A 129 9.66 7.53 11.98
N TYR A 130 10.25 7.44 10.80
CA TYR A 130 10.34 8.55 9.86
C TYR A 130 9.16 8.48 8.88
N LEU A 131 8.41 9.56 8.77
CA LEU A 131 7.23 9.71 7.92
C LEU A 131 7.50 10.78 6.85
N LEU A 132 7.68 10.35 5.60
CA LEU A 132 7.99 11.22 4.46
C LEU A 132 6.77 11.33 3.55
N ASP A 133 6.24 12.53 3.36
CA ASP A 133 5.12 12.80 2.45
C ASP A 133 5.08 14.30 2.08
N THR A 134 4.48 14.61 0.96
CA THR A 134 4.08 15.98 0.62
C THR A 134 2.97 16.47 1.55
N PHE A 135 2.12 15.57 2.02
CA PHE A 135 0.85 15.79 2.75
C PHE A 135 -0.16 16.63 1.97
N GLN A 136 0.00 16.70 0.64
CA GLN A 136 -0.85 17.46 -0.27
C GLN A 136 -1.18 16.67 -1.55
N GLY A 137 -0.75 15.39 -1.63
CA GLY A 137 -0.87 14.54 -2.80
C GLY A 137 0.37 14.52 -3.68
N LEU A 138 0.22 14.03 -4.90
CA LEU A 138 1.33 13.77 -5.80
C LEU A 138 1.97 15.07 -6.31
N ASP A 139 3.31 15.11 -6.39
CA ASP A 139 4.02 16.20 -7.05
C ASP A 139 3.99 16.01 -8.57
N PRO A 140 3.39 16.94 -9.34
CA PRO A 140 3.26 16.80 -10.78
C PRO A 140 4.59 16.67 -11.54
N ARG A 141 5.71 17.09 -10.95
CA ARG A 141 7.05 16.98 -11.55
C ARG A 141 7.48 15.53 -11.74
N PHE A 142 6.97 14.65 -10.90
CA PHE A 142 7.39 13.24 -10.83
C PHE A 142 6.39 12.25 -11.44
N ILE A 143 5.30 12.75 -12.03
CA ILE A 143 4.31 11.94 -12.74
C ILE A 143 4.68 11.88 -14.22
N SER A 144 4.98 10.72 -14.76
CA SER A 144 5.27 10.53 -16.17
C SER A 144 4.02 10.63 -17.06
N ASP A 145 4.18 10.86 -18.34
CA ASP A 145 3.07 10.90 -19.31
C ASP A 145 2.33 9.55 -19.37
N ALA A 146 3.05 8.45 -19.23
CA ALA A 146 2.45 7.12 -19.19
C ALA A 146 1.54 6.91 -17.96
N GLU A 147 1.92 7.46 -16.81
CA GLU A 147 1.10 7.44 -15.59
C GLU A 147 -0.10 8.39 -15.71
N ARG A 148 0.06 9.58 -16.30
CA ARG A 148 -1.06 10.49 -16.60
C ARG A 148 -2.10 9.84 -17.50
N THR A 149 -1.66 9.11 -18.53
CA THR A 149 -2.56 8.37 -19.43
C THR A 149 -3.37 7.31 -18.67
N ARG A 150 -2.86 6.79 -17.56
CA ARG A 150 -3.55 5.83 -16.68
C ARG A 150 -4.39 6.51 -15.59
N GLY A 151 -4.37 7.83 -15.52
CA GLY A 151 -5.19 8.61 -14.59
C GLY A 151 -4.60 8.74 -13.19
N ILE A 152 -3.31 8.51 -13.00
CA ILE A 152 -2.63 8.66 -11.70
C ILE A 152 -2.73 10.11 -11.18
N ASP A 153 -2.72 11.10 -12.07
CA ASP A 153 -2.90 12.52 -11.73
C ASP A 153 -4.34 12.90 -11.32
N ASN A 154 -5.30 11.98 -11.43
CA ASN A 154 -6.66 12.18 -10.94
C ASN A 154 -6.83 11.96 -9.43
N TYR A 155 -5.84 11.40 -8.76
CA TYR A 155 -5.87 11.24 -7.31
C TYR A 155 -5.95 12.60 -6.62
N LYS A 156 -6.93 12.76 -5.73
CA LYS A 156 -7.19 14.00 -5.00
C LYS A 156 -6.97 13.74 -3.50
N TYR A 157 -5.95 14.37 -2.99
CA TYR A 157 -5.60 14.33 -1.57
C TYR A 157 -5.84 15.70 -0.94
N ARG A 158 -6.29 15.72 0.31
CA ARG A 158 -6.38 16.94 1.11
C ARG A 158 -5.05 17.21 1.81
N ASP A 159 -4.81 18.45 2.21
CA ASP A 159 -3.69 18.73 3.12
C ASP A 159 -3.96 18.05 4.47
N SER A 160 -3.09 17.13 4.86
CA SER A 160 -3.20 16.34 6.09
C SER A 160 -2.09 16.65 7.10
N TYR A 161 -1.16 17.54 6.77
CA TYR A 161 0.06 17.74 7.57
C TYR A 161 -0.21 18.06 9.04
N ALA A 162 -1.07 19.04 9.32
CA ALA A 162 -1.36 19.45 10.69
C ALA A 162 -2.01 18.32 11.53
N GLU A 163 -2.87 17.53 10.89
CA GLU A 163 -3.54 16.39 11.54
C GLU A 163 -2.53 15.26 11.83
N VAL A 164 -1.61 15.00 10.90
CA VAL A 164 -0.56 13.99 11.10
C VAL A 164 0.37 14.42 12.25
N VAL A 165 0.81 15.68 12.28
CA VAL A 165 1.60 16.22 13.42
C VAL A 165 0.88 16.01 14.75
N GLN A 166 -0.41 16.30 14.80
CA GLN A 166 -1.21 16.10 16.01
C GLN A 166 -1.39 14.62 16.37
N THR A 167 -1.56 13.74 15.38
CA THR A 167 -1.76 12.30 15.55
C THR A 167 -0.54 11.63 16.18
N PHE A 168 0.66 12.08 15.81
CA PHE A 168 1.93 11.43 16.22
C PHE A 168 2.69 12.17 17.32
N ARG A 169 2.15 13.26 17.90
CA ARG A 169 2.85 14.11 18.90
C ARG A 169 3.39 13.35 20.12
N ASP A 170 2.74 12.23 20.49
CA ASP A 170 3.07 11.46 21.69
C ASP A 170 3.94 10.23 21.39
N PHE A 171 4.42 10.10 20.14
CA PHE A 171 5.24 8.98 19.66
C PHE A 171 6.63 9.46 19.21
N ASP A 172 7.62 8.56 19.24
CA ASP A 172 8.96 8.85 18.70
C ASP A 172 8.95 8.82 17.17
N VAL A 173 8.27 9.79 16.58
CA VAL A 173 8.02 9.95 15.15
C VAL A 173 8.64 11.25 14.64
N ARG A 174 9.33 11.18 13.51
CA ARG A 174 9.85 12.34 12.80
C ARG A 174 9.14 12.52 11.48
N ILE A 175 8.41 13.61 11.33
CA ILE A 175 7.65 13.94 10.14
C ILE A 175 8.51 14.84 9.23
N ILE A 176 8.67 14.42 7.97
CA ILE A 176 9.45 15.11 6.94
C ILE A 176 8.49 15.51 5.82
N ARG A 177 8.17 16.81 5.75
CA ARG A 177 7.24 17.35 4.75
C ARG A 177 7.95 17.72 3.47
N GLY A 178 7.51 17.16 2.37
CA GLY A 178 7.96 17.46 1.02
C GLY A 178 8.03 16.23 0.12
N PRO A 179 8.22 16.44 -1.18
CA PRO A 179 8.22 15.34 -2.12
C PRO A 179 9.49 14.50 -2.04
N VAL A 180 9.35 13.20 -2.22
CA VAL A 180 10.43 12.28 -2.54
C VAL A 180 10.70 12.41 -4.06
N PRO A 181 11.98 12.52 -4.52
CA PRO A 181 13.23 12.28 -3.77
C PRO A 181 13.81 13.49 -3.02
N ASP A 182 13.30 14.69 -3.17
CA ASP A 182 13.90 15.94 -2.70
C ASP A 182 14.18 15.95 -1.18
N THR A 183 13.39 15.19 -0.41
CA THR A 183 13.44 15.15 1.07
C THR A 183 14.18 13.95 1.65
N LEU A 184 14.63 13.00 0.84
CA LEU A 184 15.27 11.77 1.33
C LEU A 184 16.48 12.04 2.25
N SER A 185 17.30 13.06 1.93
CA SER A 185 18.48 13.41 2.72
C SER A 185 18.16 13.94 4.13
N GLN A 186 16.90 14.32 4.39
CA GLN A 186 16.45 14.77 5.71
C GLN A 186 16.16 13.59 6.65
N CYS A 187 16.08 12.37 6.10
CA CYS A 187 15.92 11.14 6.88
C CYS A 187 17.32 10.67 7.34
N ASP A 188 17.67 11.03 8.55
CA ASP A 188 19.01 10.82 9.13
C ASP A 188 19.21 9.46 9.80
N THR A 189 18.32 8.48 9.56
CA THR A 189 18.49 7.12 10.06
C THR A 189 19.72 6.44 9.45
N GLY A 190 20.45 5.70 10.28
CA GLY A 190 21.62 4.92 9.85
C GLY A 190 21.24 3.52 9.36
N GLN A 191 20.25 2.89 10.00
CA GLN A 191 19.76 1.55 9.68
C GLN A 191 18.24 1.53 9.68
N ILE A 192 17.66 0.70 8.82
CA ILE A 192 16.21 0.55 8.66
C ILE A 192 15.85 -0.92 8.79
N CYS A 193 14.91 -1.24 9.69
CA CYS A 193 14.35 -2.56 9.80
C CYS A 193 13.00 -2.72 9.06
N TYR A 194 12.27 -1.62 8.89
CA TYR A 194 10.98 -1.57 8.22
C TYR A 194 10.92 -0.36 7.27
N LEU A 195 10.61 -0.58 6.01
CA LEU A 195 10.39 0.44 4.99
C LEU A 195 9.04 0.20 4.31
N SER A 196 8.14 1.16 4.37
CA SER A 196 6.88 1.17 3.61
C SER A 196 6.95 2.19 2.48
N ILE A 197 6.48 1.84 1.29
CA ILE A 197 6.47 2.68 0.09
C ILE A 197 5.05 2.65 -0.50
N ASP A 198 4.42 3.84 -0.57
CA ASP A 198 3.06 4.06 -1.06
C ASP A 198 2.91 5.51 -1.57
N MET A 199 3.55 5.82 -2.71
CA MET A 199 3.51 7.18 -3.27
C MET A 199 2.76 7.25 -4.60
N ASN A 200 2.19 6.15 -5.04
CA ASN A 200 1.31 6.03 -6.20
C ASN A 200 1.94 6.40 -7.55
N ASN A 201 3.26 6.55 -7.63
CA ASN A 201 3.98 6.80 -8.89
C ASN A 201 5.43 6.29 -8.87
N VAL A 202 5.92 5.91 -10.04
CA VAL A 202 7.17 5.14 -10.21
C VAL A 202 8.40 5.87 -9.70
N LEU A 203 8.58 7.14 -10.08
CA LEU A 203 9.83 7.86 -9.85
C LEU A 203 10.16 7.99 -8.35
N PRO A 204 9.26 8.53 -7.50
CA PRO A 204 9.57 8.68 -6.08
C PRO A 204 9.70 7.32 -5.36
N GLU A 205 8.91 6.31 -5.76
CA GLU A 205 8.97 4.99 -5.13
C GLU A 205 10.30 4.28 -5.39
N ILE A 206 10.77 4.30 -6.63
CA ILE A 206 12.07 3.72 -6.96
C ILE A 206 13.21 4.54 -6.36
N ALA A 207 13.11 5.88 -6.36
CA ALA A 207 14.11 6.73 -5.73
C ALA A 207 14.23 6.47 -4.22
N ALA A 208 13.11 6.29 -3.53
CA ALA A 208 13.10 5.92 -2.11
C ALA A 208 13.74 4.54 -1.90
N LEU A 209 13.35 3.56 -2.70
CA LEU A 209 13.88 2.21 -2.60
C LEU A 209 15.40 2.15 -2.85
N GLU A 210 15.89 2.84 -3.87
CA GLU A 210 17.32 2.96 -4.17
C GLU A 210 18.11 3.65 -3.05
N TYR A 211 17.58 4.77 -2.55
CA TYR A 211 18.22 5.55 -1.49
C TYR A 211 18.35 4.78 -0.17
N PHE A 212 17.29 4.05 0.22
CA PHE A 212 17.25 3.35 1.49
C PHE A 212 17.77 1.92 1.42
N TRP A 213 17.98 1.36 0.24
CA TRP A 213 18.35 -0.04 0.09
C TRP A 213 19.54 -0.47 0.95
N GLU A 214 20.64 0.29 0.90
CA GLU A 214 21.84 -0.04 1.68
C GLU A 214 21.66 0.16 3.19
N LYS A 215 20.69 0.98 3.60
CA LYS A 215 20.36 1.20 5.01
C LYS A 215 19.43 0.13 5.56
N VAL A 216 18.64 -0.55 4.71
CA VAL A 216 17.80 -1.66 5.16
C VAL A 216 18.69 -2.81 5.60
N VAL A 217 18.50 -3.26 6.85
CA VAL A 217 19.29 -4.37 7.42
C VAL A 217 18.93 -5.71 6.81
N ASP A 218 19.82 -6.70 6.93
CA ASP A 218 19.53 -8.07 6.54
C ASP A 218 18.33 -8.61 7.32
N GLY A 219 17.36 -9.20 6.63
CA GLY A 219 16.09 -9.64 7.18
C GLY A 219 15.05 -8.52 7.34
N GLY A 220 15.41 -7.26 7.10
CA GLY A 220 14.49 -6.13 7.13
C GLY A 220 13.37 -6.25 6.10
N PHE A 221 12.23 -5.65 6.41
CA PHE A 221 11.02 -5.73 5.59
C PHE A 221 10.82 -4.44 4.78
N ILE A 222 10.54 -4.61 3.50
CA ILE A 222 10.12 -3.55 2.60
C ILE A 222 8.71 -3.90 2.10
N LEU A 223 7.75 -3.04 2.40
CA LEU A 223 6.37 -3.14 1.99
C LEU A 223 6.11 -2.21 0.81
N LEU A 224 5.53 -2.74 -0.27
CA LEU A 224 5.16 -2.03 -1.49
C LEU A 224 3.63 -2.09 -1.60
N ASP A 225 2.93 -0.98 -1.32
CA ASP A 225 1.48 -1.05 -1.12
C ASP A 225 0.71 -1.40 -2.39
N ASP A 226 1.06 -0.80 -3.51
CA ASP A 226 0.33 -0.93 -4.78
C ASP A 226 0.94 -1.94 -5.77
N TYR A 227 1.88 -2.78 -5.33
CA TYR A 227 2.64 -3.69 -6.20
C TYR A 227 1.79 -4.55 -7.13
N GLY A 228 0.69 -5.08 -6.64
CA GLY A 228 -0.23 -5.94 -7.39
C GLY A 228 -1.54 -5.28 -7.80
N PHE A 229 -1.69 -3.97 -7.60
CA PHE A 229 -2.93 -3.27 -7.91
C PHE A 229 -3.08 -2.99 -9.41
N PRO A 230 -4.31 -3.09 -9.96
CA PRO A 230 -4.60 -2.62 -11.31
C PRO A 230 -4.23 -1.14 -11.46
N GLN A 231 -3.74 -0.75 -12.63
CA GLN A 231 -3.25 0.59 -13.00
C GLN A 231 -1.83 0.93 -12.50
N HIS A 232 -1.26 0.14 -11.56
CA HIS A 232 0.08 0.31 -11.03
C HIS A 232 1.13 -0.64 -11.66
N GLU A 233 0.85 -1.17 -12.87
CA GLU A 233 1.75 -2.12 -13.55
C GLU A 233 3.12 -1.51 -13.88
N LEU A 234 3.21 -0.18 -14.03
CA LEU A 234 4.49 0.50 -14.25
C LEU A 234 5.37 0.45 -13.00
N GLN A 235 4.78 0.68 -11.82
CA GLN A 235 5.44 0.55 -10.53
C GLN A 235 5.88 -0.89 -10.31
N LYS A 236 4.97 -1.86 -10.51
CA LYS A 236 5.30 -3.29 -10.42
C LYS A 236 6.50 -3.65 -11.29
N ALA A 237 6.49 -3.28 -12.57
CA ALA A 237 7.59 -3.58 -13.48
C ALA A 237 8.91 -2.92 -13.05
N ALA A 238 8.87 -1.74 -12.43
CA ALA A 238 10.05 -1.07 -11.90
C ALA A 238 10.59 -1.77 -10.66
N PHE A 239 9.72 -2.19 -9.75
CA PHE A 239 10.10 -2.98 -8.56
C PHE A 239 10.66 -4.36 -8.93
N ASP A 240 10.05 -5.04 -9.91
CA ASP A 240 10.54 -6.34 -10.39
C ASP A 240 11.97 -6.21 -10.90
N ARG A 241 12.27 -5.22 -11.76
CA ARG A 241 13.63 -4.95 -12.24
C ARG A 241 14.60 -4.62 -11.10
N PHE A 242 14.17 -3.81 -10.14
CA PHE A 242 14.99 -3.47 -8.98
C PHE A 242 15.35 -4.71 -8.15
N ALA A 243 14.39 -5.56 -7.87
CA ALA A 243 14.56 -6.79 -7.09
C ALA A 243 15.44 -7.81 -7.84
N GLU A 244 15.17 -8.03 -9.12
CA GLU A 244 15.95 -8.93 -9.99
C GLU A 244 17.43 -8.53 -10.03
N ALA A 245 17.72 -7.25 -10.26
CA ALA A 245 19.10 -6.72 -10.28
C ALA A 245 19.87 -6.97 -8.96
N ARG A 246 19.17 -7.24 -7.86
CA ARG A 246 19.73 -7.48 -6.52
C ARG A 246 19.55 -8.91 -6.03
N GLY A 247 19.07 -9.82 -6.89
CA GLY A 247 18.80 -11.21 -6.53
C GLY A 247 17.79 -11.37 -5.42
N GLN A 248 16.82 -10.46 -5.34
CA GLN A 248 15.72 -10.50 -4.37
C GLN A 248 14.43 -10.98 -5.03
N SER A 249 13.49 -11.46 -4.23
CA SER A 249 12.14 -11.80 -4.68
C SER A 249 11.10 -10.94 -3.99
N ILE A 250 10.01 -10.66 -4.71
CA ILE A 250 8.86 -9.93 -4.16
C ILE A 250 7.72 -10.91 -3.97
N LEU A 251 7.25 -11.06 -2.74
CA LEU A 251 6.04 -11.81 -2.43
C LEU A 251 4.83 -10.94 -2.75
N CYS A 252 4.09 -11.29 -3.80
CA CYS A 252 2.82 -10.64 -4.12
C CYS A 252 1.69 -11.22 -3.26
N LEU A 253 0.94 -10.37 -2.59
CA LEU A 253 -0.16 -10.75 -1.73
C LEU A 253 -1.53 -10.57 -2.43
N PRO A 254 -2.55 -11.33 -2.04
CA PRO A 254 -3.92 -11.17 -2.55
C PRO A 254 -4.52 -9.78 -2.27
N THR A 255 -3.95 -9.03 -1.34
CA THR A 255 -4.32 -7.64 -1.01
C THR A 255 -3.74 -6.62 -1.99
N GLY A 256 -2.96 -7.04 -2.98
CA GLY A 256 -2.24 -6.15 -3.89
C GLY A 256 -0.88 -5.68 -3.38
N GLN A 257 -0.58 -5.88 -2.10
CA GLN A 257 0.72 -5.50 -1.54
C GLN A 257 1.84 -6.43 -2.01
N GLY A 258 3.06 -5.89 -2.10
CA GLY A 258 4.29 -6.65 -2.29
C GLY A 258 5.18 -6.59 -1.05
N ILE A 259 5.88 -7.68 -0.74
CA ILE A 259 6.85 -7.72 0.36
C ILE A 259 8.21 -8.18 -0.14
N ILE A 260 9.26 -7.43 0.19
CA ILE A 260 10.64 -7.88 0.13
C ILE A 260 11.12 -8.07 1.58
N ARG A 261 11.62 -9.26 1.90
CA ARG A 261 12.43 -9.47 3.09
C ARG A 261 13.88 -9.52 2.63
N LYS A 262 14.65 -8.44 2.89
CA LYS A 262 16.00 -8.31 2.36
C LYS A 262 16.87 -9.48 2.77
N ALA A 263 17.35 -10.23 1.78
CA ALA A 263 18.28 -11.34 2.00
C ALA A 263 19.72 -10.82 1.97
N ARG A 264 20.56 -11.37 2.85
CA ARG A 264 21.98 -11.04 2.94
C ARG A 264 22.75 -11.41 1.68
N THR A 265 22.38 -12.57 1.08
CA THR A 265 22.98 -13.08 -0.15
C THR A 265 21.90 -13.19 -1.21
N PRO A 266 22.15 -12.80 -2.45
CA PRO A 266 21.19 -13.01 -3.53
C PRO A 266 20.69 -14.46 -3.54
N LEU A 267 19.36 -14.64 -3.62
CA LEU A 267 18.72 -15.96 -3.58
C LEU A 267 19.05 -16.79 -4.83
N TYR A 268 19.44 -16.14 -5.91
CA TYR A 268 19.79 -16.75 -7.17
C TYR A 268 21.11 -16.17 -7.71
N HIS A 269 22.19 -16.95 -7.63
CA HIS A 269 23.32 -16.80 -8.51
C HIS A 269 23.03 -17.69 -9.72
N GLU A 270 22.66 -17.14 -10.86
CA GLU A 270 22.92 -17.85 -12.11
C GLU A 270 24.44 -17.99 -12.22
N THR A 271 24.94 -19.15 -11.85
CA THR A 271 26.26 -19.57 -12.30
C THR A 271 26.12 -19.75 -13.80
N ASN A 272 26.43 -18.70 -14.55
CA ASN A 272 26.65 -18.76 -15.98
C ASN A 272 27.92 -19.58 -16.20
N THR A 273 27.82 -20.91 -15.95
CA THR A 273 28.82 -21.86 -16.38
C THR A 273 28.60 -22.03 -17.87
N GLY A 274 29.29 -21.19 -18.64
CA GLY A 274 29.43 -21.39 -20.08
C GLY A 274 29.85 -22.82 -20.38
N ARG A 275 29.07 -23.45 -21.22
CA ARG A 275 29.49 -24.55 -22.12
C ARG A 275 28.99 -24.24 -23.50
#